data_0552964a23e9ed3338560bdc79a29143
#
_entry.id   0552964a23e9ed3338560bdc79a29143
#
_cell.length_a   1.000
_cell.length_b   1.000
_cell.length_c   1.000
_cell.angle_alpha   90.00
_cell.angle_beta   90.00
_cell.angle_gamma   90.00
#
_symmetry.space_group_name_H-M   'P 1'
#
loop_
_entity.id
_entity.type
_entity.pdbx_description
1 polymer ?
#
loop_
_entity_poly.entity_id
_entity_poly.type
_entity_poly.pdbx_seq_one_letter_code
_entity_poly.pdbx_strand_id
1 'polypeptide(L)'
;MRRLSAPTVGPYAPPVPERELTVVSADGSRLHTELHGPEDAPAVLLAHGWVCSTAFWAPVVRALAADHRVIVYDQRGHGRSPAPGPGGYSTHALADDLVAVLEATLPPGRRAVLAGHSMGGMTLMAAADRPALRERAAAAVLCSTGASRLVDRSLVVPLRSPRARARVHRVLLGSRAPLGPVTPLAKRLVRYATMGPGADPAAVDMCARILHACPRAVRAGWGRVLLDLELDARIGELTMPTAVIVGTADRLTPPEHADALAAALPHCTGLIELPGLGHMTPVEDPEAVTGVIRGLVEEYGTSSRPTATAEAKEQTT
;
A
#
# COMPACT_ATOMS: atom_id res chain seq x y z
N MET A 1 -1.22 -25.48 -13.07
CA MET A 1 -1.90 -25.29 -11.77
C MET A 1 -2.59 -23.92 -11.78
N ARG A 2 -3.93 -23.88 -11.57
CA ARG A 2 -4.65 -22.61 -11.39
C ARG A 2 -4.05 -21.91 -10.18
N ARG A 3 -3.56 -20.67 -10.34
CA ARG A 3 -3.16 -19.83 -9.21
C ARG A 3 -4.38 -19.69 -8.30
N LEU A 4 -4.19 -19.88 -6.98
CA LEU A 4 -5.23 -19.62 -5.99
C LEU A 4 -5.55 -18.12 -6.06
N SER A 5 -6.67 -17.79 -6.67
CA SER A 5 -7.16 -16.42 -6.77
C SER A 5 -7.92 -16.04 -5.48
N ALA A 6 -8.16 -14.74 -5.30
CA ALA A 6 -9.06 -14.22 -4.28
C ALA A 6 -10.42 -14.94 -4.30
N PRO A 7 -11.19 -14.89 -3.19
CA PRO A 7 -12.56 -15.42 -3.18
C PRO A 7 -13.39 -14.81 -4.31
N THR A 8 -14.29 -15.60 -4.90
CA THR A 8 -15.16 -15.12 -5.98
C THR A 8 -16.53 -14.63 -5.49
N VAL A 9 -16.83 -14.86 -4.21
CA VAL A 9 -18.07 -14.44 -3.55
C VAL A 9 -17.79 -13.96 -2.12
N GLY A 10 -18.71 -13.18 -1.57
CA GLY A 10 -18.63 -12.67 -0.21
C GLY A 10 -17.95 -11.30 -0.07
N PRO A 11 -17.81 -10.78 1.17
CA PRO A 11 -17.34 -9.42 1.43
C PRO A 11 -15.89 -9.17 0.96
N TYR A 12 -15.09 -10.21 0.86
CA TYR A 12 -13.69 -10.13 0.43
C TYR A 12 -13.49 -10.47 -1.05
N ALA A 13 -14.57 -10.72 -1.82
CA ALA A 13 -14.45 -10.90 -3.25
C ALA A 13 -14.16 -9.56 -3.93
N PRO A 14 -13.14 -9.46 -4.82
CA PRO A 14 -12.88 -8.23 -5.55
C PRO A 14 -14.12 -7.80 -6.34
N PRO A 15 -14.53 -6.52 -6.27
CA PRO A 15 -15.55 -5.99 -7.16
C PRO A 15 -15.06 -6.04 -8.61
N VAL A 16 -15.99 -6.11 -9.54
CA VAL A 16 -15.65 -6.02 -10.97
C VAL A 16 -15.27 -4.57 -11.27
N PRO A 17 -14.08 -4.33 -11.87
CA PRO A 17 -13.69 -2.98 -12.23
C PRO A 17 -14.51 -2.46 -13.41
N GLU A 18 -14.78 -1.16 -13.45
CA GLU A 18 -15.40 -0.51 -14.61
C GLU A 18 -14.45 -0.47 -15.81
N ARG A 19 -13.15 -0.34 -15.52
CA ARG A 19 -12.12 -0.31 -16.54
C ARG A 19 -10.82 -0.92 -16.02
N GLU A 20 -10.18 -1.72 -16.87
CA GLU A 20 -8.81 -2.23 -16.65
C GLU A 20 -7.84 -1.56 -17.61
N LEU A 21 -6.64 -1.24 -17.12
CA LEU A 21 -5.58 -0.63 -17.91
C LEU A 21 -4.28 -1.42 -17.73
N THR A 22 -3.42 -1.34 -18.73
CA THR A 22 -2.00 -1.67 -18.59
C THR A 22 -1.21 -0.37 -18.64
N VAL A 23 -0.69 0.04 -17.50
CA VAL A 23 0.19 1.20 -17.38
C VAL A 23 1.63 0.75 -17.62
N VAL A 24 2.40 1.56 -18.35
CA VAL A 24 3.81 1.28 -18.64
C VAL A 24 4.67 2.23 -17.82
N SER A 25 5.52 1.67 -16.96
CA SER A 25 6.48 2.39 -16.13
C SER A 25 7.68 2.87 -16.95
N ALA A 26 8.50 3.75 -16.36
CA ALA A 26 9.64 4.37 -17.03
C ALA A 26 10.67 3.36 -17.60
N ASP A 27 10.80 2.19 -16.97
CA ASP A 27 11.68 1.11 -17.41
C ASP A 27 11.02 0.10 -18.38
N GLY A 28 9.79 0.40 -18.82
CA GLY A 28 9.00 -0.49 -19.69
C GLY A 28 8.23 -1.58 -18.92
N SER A 29 8.31 -1.65 -17.62
CA SER A 29 7.51 -2.57 -16.79
C SER A 29 6.03 -2.30 -16.96
N ARG A 30 5.22 -3.36 -17.09
CA ARG A 30 3.78 -3.28 -17.31
C ARG A 30 3.06 -3.49 -15.99
N LEU A 31 2.15 -2.58 -15.65
CA LEU A 31 1.37 -2.61 -14.40
C LEU A 31 -0.10 -2.79 -14.72
N HIS A 32 -0.70 -3.84 -14.15
CA HIS A 32 -2.14 -4.01 -14.20
C HIS A 32 -2.79 -3.00 -13.24
N THR A 33 -3.74 -2.23 -13.75
CA THR A 33 -4.43 -1.18 -13.02
C THR A 33 -5.93 -1.31 -13.24
N GLU A 34 -6.69 -1.18 -12.17
CA GLU A 34 -8.16 -1.26 -12.16
C GLU A 34 -8.75 0.07 -11.71
N LEU A 35 -9.82 0.51 -12.37
CA LEU A 35 -10.56 1.71 -12.06
C LEU A 35 -11.99 1.33 -11.66
N HIS A 36 -12.44 1.85 -10.52
CA HIS A 36 -13.77 1.60 -9.97
C HIS A 36 -14.46 2.93 -9.64
N GLY A 37 -15.79 2.93 -9.70
CA GLY A 37 -16.63 4.07 -9.34
C GLY A 37 -16.63 5.21 -10.36
N PRO A 38 -17.46 6.23 -10.15
CA PRO A 38 -17.73 7.29 -11.13
C PRO A 38 -16.46 8.04 -11.55
N GLU A 39 -16.32 8.32 -12.85
CA GLU A 39 -15.11 8.93 -13.41
C GLU A 39 -14.81 10.31 -12.83
N ASP A 40 -15.87 11.11 -12.60
CA ASP A 40 -15.76 12.49 -12.12
C ASP A 40 -15.74 12.60 -10.58
N ALA A 41 -15.96 11.50 -9.84
CA ALA A 41 -15.94 11.50 -8.38
C ALA A 41 -14.54 11.76 -7.83
N PRO A 42 -14.40 12.24 -6.58
CA PRO A 42 -13.09 12.45 -5.95
C PRO A 42 -12.22 11.19 -6.04
N ALA A 43 -10.94 11.38 -6.39
CA ALA A 43 -10.05 10.26 -6.70
C ALA A 43 -9.31 9.75 -5.45
N VAL A 44 -9.24 8.43 -5.33
CA VAL A 44 -8.45 7.71 -4.32
C VAL A 44 -7.58 6.67 -5.02
N LEU A 45 -6.27 6.64 -4.72
CA LEU A 45 -5.35 5.63 -5.22
C LEU A 45 -4.86 4.74 -4.08
N LEU A 46 -4.93 3.42 -4.27
CA LEU A 46 -4.61 2.43 -3.25
C LEU A 46 -3.43 1.56 -3.71
N ALA A 47 -2.32 1.59 -2.95
CA ALA A 47 -1.13 0.78 -3.17
C ALA A 47 -1.04 -0.35 -2.14
N HIS A 48 -1.01 -1.61 -2.60
CA HIS A 48 -1.00 -2.79 -1.73
C HIS A 48 0.39 -3.14 -1.17
N GLY A 49 0.43 -4.05 -0.19
CA GLY A 49 1.65 -4.52 0.46
C GLY A 49 2.40 -5.62 -0.32
N TRP A 50 3.57 -6.02 0.21
CA TRP A 50 4.32 -7.16 -0.25
C TRP A 50 3.47 -8.43 -0.24
N VAL A 51 3.63 -9.29 -1.26
CA VAL A 51 2.88 -10.53 -1.51
C VAL A 51 1.36 -10.36 -1.65
N CYS A 52 0.87 -9.12 -1.76
CA CYS A 52 -0.53 -8.80 -2.00
C CYS A 52 -0.85 -8.61 -3.51
N SER A 53 -2.02 -8.12 -3.81
CA SER A 53 -2.49 -7.72 -5.15
C SER A 53 -3.64 -6.73 -5.00
N THR A 54 -4.21 -6.23 -6.11
CA THR A 54 -5.43 -5.38 -6.08
C THR A 54 -6.55 -5.99 -5.25
N ALA A 55 -6.68 -7.33 -5.24
CA ALA A 55 -7.67 -8.04 -4.45
C ALA A 55 -7.58 -7.82 -2.93
N PHE A 56 -6.43 -7.41 -2.41
CA PHE A 56 -6.27 -7.04 -1.00
C PHE A 56 -7.17 -5.87 -0.61
N TRP A 57 -7.36 -4.93 -1.50
CA TRP A 57 -8.17 -3.74 -1.27
C TRP A 57 -9.68 -3.95 -1.50
N ALA A 58 -10.14 -5.18 -1.82
CA ALA A 58 -11.53 -5.45 -2.17
C ALA A 58 -12.57 -4.88 -1.18
N PRO A 59 -12.41 -5.00 0.16
CA PRO A 59 -13.37 -4.40 1.10
C PRO A 59 -13.40 -2.87 1.02
N VAL A 60 -12.23 -2.25 0.92
CA VAL A 60 -12.08 -0.78 0.84
C VAL A 60 -12.62 -0.25 -0.50
N VAL A 61 -12.29 -0.92 -1.62
CA VAL A 61 -12.83 -0.57 -2.95
C VAL A 61 -14.35 -0.63 -2.95
N ARG A 62 -14.93 -1.68 -2.38
CA ARG A 62 -16.38 -1.85 -2.28
C ARG A 62 -17.05 -0.72 -1.48
N ALA A 63 -16.39 -0.25 -0.41
CA ALA A 63 -16.92 0.82 0.42
C ALA A 63 -16.80 2.20 -0.24
N LEU A 64 -15.78 2.43 -1.08
CA LEU A 64 -15.50 3.73 -1.68
C LEU A 64 -16.08 3.90 -3.10
N ALA A 65 -16.21 2.82 -3.88
CA ALA A 65 -16.56 2.92 -5.31
C ALA A 65 -17.95 3.47 -5.61
N ALA A 66 -18.84 3.59 -4.62
CA ALA A 66 -20.14 4.19 -4.82
C ALA A 66 -20.08 5.71 -5.08
N ASP A 67 -19.10 6.39 -4.50
CA ASP A 67 -19.01 7.85 -4.47
C ASP A 67 -17.57 8.39 -4.69
N HIS A 68 -16.60 7.51 -4.93
CA HIS A 68 -15.21 7.85 -5.23
C HIS A 68 -14.73 7.14 -6.49
N ARG A 69 -13.84 7.81 -7.23
CA ARG A 69 -13.04 7.18 -8.29
C ARG A 69 -11.88 6.43 -7.64
N VAL A 70 -11.97 5.12 -7.50
CA VAL A 70 -10.95 4.30 -6.84
C VAL A 70 -10.02 3.69 -7.88
N ILE A 71 -8.73 3.95 -7.72
CA ILE A 71 -7.65 3.46 -8.56
C ILE A 71 -6.86 2.45 -7.73
N VAL A 72 -6.78 1.20 -8.19
CA VAL A 72 -5.93 0.17 -7.60
C VAL A 72 -5.01 -0.41 -8.65
N TYR A 73 -3.80 -0.79 -8.30
CA TYR A 73 -2.87 -1.41 -9.23
C TYR A 73 -2.08 -2.52 -8.57
N ASP A 74 -1.74 -3.54 -9.35
CA ASP A 74 -0.80 -4.57 -8.93
C ASP A 74 0.62 -4.03 -9.06
N GLN A 75 1.34 -3.87 -7.96
CA GLN A 75 2.75 -3.49 -7.97
C GLN A 75 3.55 -4.51 -8.76
N ARG A 76 4.66 -4.10 -9.39
CA ARG A 76 5.47 -4.96 -10.28
C ARG A 76 5.74 -6.35 -9.72
N GLY A 77 5.46 -7.36 -10.49
CA GLY A 77 5.60 -8.77 -10.14
C GLY A 77 4.43 -9.38 -9.37
N HIS A 78 3.54 -8.57 -8.79
CA HIS A 78 2.38 -9.04 -8.04
C HIS A 78 1.13 -9.19 -8.92
N GLY A 79 0.17 -9.98 -8.45
CA GLY A 79 -1.11 -10.14 -9.10
C GLY A 79 -1.01 -10.45 -10.59
N ARG A 80 -1.50 -9.52 -11.42
CA ARG A 80 -1.51 -9.58 -12.88
C ARG A 80 -0.35 -8.81 -13.54
N SER A 81 0.42 -8.04 -12.74
CA SER A 81 1.62 -7.36 -13.22
C SER A 81 2.77 -8.36 -13.39
N PRO A 82 3.44 -8.40 -14.55
CA PRO A 82 4.56 -9.31 -14.78
C PRO A 82 5.72 -9.07 -13.82
N ALA A 83 6.49 -10.12 -13.56
CA ALA A 83 7.75 -9.97 -12.83
C ALA A 83 8.71 -9.06 -13.61
N PRO A 84 9.39 -8.12 -12.93
CA PRO A 84 10.34 -7.26 -13.58
C PRO A 84 11.57 -8.05 -14.07
N GLY A 85 12.31 -7.46 -15.02
CA GLY A 85 13.59 -7.95 -15.45
C GLY A 85 14.69 -7.84 -14.38
N PRO A 86 15.93 -8.20 -14.72
CA PRO A 86 17.06 -8.07 -13.81
C PRO A 86 17.21 -6.63 -13.29
N GLY A 87 17.43 -6.47 -11.98
CA GLY A 87 17.57 -5.15 -11.35
C GLY A 87 16.26 -4.39 -11.10
N GLY A 88 15.11 -4.92 -11.53
CA GLY A 88 13.82 -4.23 -11.44
C GLY A 88 13.14 -4.24 -10.06
N TYR A 89 13.77 -4.82 -9.04
CA TYR A 89 13.30 -4.75 -7.65
C TYR A 89 14.09 -3.67 -6.90
N SER A 90 13.49 -2.50 -6.71
CA SER A 90 14.07 -1.40 -5.94
C SER A 90 12.99 -0.41 -5.47
N THR A 91 13.27 0.38 -4.46
CA THR A 91 12.39 1.46 -4.01
C THR A 91 12.22 2.54 -5.09
N HIS A 92 13.27 2.82 -5.87
CA HIS A 92 13.21 3.72 -7.02
C HIS A 92 12.20 3.23 -8.07
N ALA A 93 12.22 1.95 -8.38
CA ALA A 93 11.28 1.35 -9.32
C ALA A 93 9.82 1.40 -8.81
N LEU A 94 9.58 1.28 -7.49
CA LEU A 94 8.25 1.50 -6.90
C LEU A 94 7.78 2.95 -7.09
N ALA A 95 8.69 3.92 -6.89
CA ALA A 95 8.40 5.33 -7.09
C ALA A 95 8.02 5.63 -8.55
N ASP A 96 8.78 5.11 -9.51
CA ASP A 96 8.50 5.29 -10.94
C ASP A 96 7.18 4.64 -11.35
N ASP A 97 6.85 3.46 -10.79
CA ASP A 97 5.57 2.79 -11.01
C ASP A 97 4.39 3.64 -10.52
N LEU A 98 4.49 4.16 -9.30
CA LEU A 98 3.45 5.02 -8.74
C LEU A 98 3.23 6.28 -9.60
N VAL A 99 4.32 6.92 -10.02
CA VAL A 99 4.25 8.09 -10.91
C VAL A 99 3.54 7.74 -12.21
N ALA A 100 3.94 6.64 -12.86
CA ALA A 100 3.30 6.20 -14.10
C ALA A 100 1.80 5.93 -13.93
N VAL A 101 1.38 5.32 -12.81
CA VAL A 101 -0.04 5.09 -12.52
C VAL A 101 -0.78 6.41 -12.28
N LEU A 102 -0.21 7.34 -11.51
CA LEU A 102 -0.81 8.66 -11.28
C LEU A 102 -1.01 9.43 -12.60
N GLU A 103 0.00 9.43 -13.47
CA GLU A 103 -0.05 10.12 -14.75
C GLU A 103 -1.04 9.50 -15.73
N ALA A 104 -1.14 8.17 -15.75
CA ALA A 104 -2.04 7.45 -16.65
C ALA A 104 -3.51 7.48 -16.22
N THR A 105 -3.79 7.71 -14.93
CA THR A 105 -5.14 7.56 -14.37
C THR A 105 -5.78 8.86 -13.90
N LEU A 106 -4.99 9.89 -13.64
CA LEU A 106 -5.48 11.21 -13.24
C LEU A 106 -5.28 12.23 -14.36
N PRO A 107 -6.32 12.91 -14.83
CA PRO A 107 -6.20 14.05 -15.75
C PRO A 107 -5.28 15.16 -15.18
N PRO A 108 -4.70 16.01 -16.03
CA PRO A 108 -3.93 17.16 -15.59
C PRO A 108 -4.72 18.03 -14.60
N GLY A 109 -4.07 18.45 -13.52
CA GLY A 109 -4.66 19.26 -12.45
C GLY A 109 -5.54 18.51 -11.46
N ARG A 110 -5.90 17.25 -11.73
CA ARG A 110 -6.65 16.42 -10.77
C ARG A 110 -5.71 15.81 -9.73
N ARG A 111 -6.16 15.83 -8.48
CA ARG A 111 -5.44 15.27 -7.33
C ARG A 111 -6.21 14.10 -6.73
N ALA A 112 -5.52 13.20 -6.06
CA ALA A 112 -6.09 12.06 -5.36
C ALA A 112 -5.60 11.99 -3.92
N VAL A 113 -6.40 11.38 -3.04
CA VAL A 113 -5.91 10.86 -1.77
C VAL A 113 -5.24 9.52 -2.02
N LEU A 114 -4.02 9.35 -1.52
CA LEU A 114 -3.23 8.14 -1.74
C LEU A 114 -3.19 7.32 -0.47
N ALA A 115 -3.56 6.05 -0.51
CA ALA A 115 -3.41 5.15 0.63
C ALA A 115 -2.46 4.00 0.30
N GLY A 116 -1.43 3.84 1.12
CA GLY A 116 -0.44 2.77 0.98
C GLY A 116 -0.42 1.86 2.18
N HIS A 117 -0.62 0.55 1.94
CA HIS A 117 -0.49 -0.47 2.98
C HIS A 117 0.88 -1.12 2.92
N SER A 118 1.61 -1.21 4.05
CA SER A 118 2.90 -1.89 4.15
C SER A 118 3.88 -1.42 3.06
N MET A 119 4.33 -2.30 2.15
CA MET A 119 5.16 -1.92 0.99
C MET A 119 4.51 -0.82 0.13
N GLY A 120 3.18 -0.71 0.08
CA GLY A 120 2.49 0.41 -0.57
C GLY A 120 2.75 1.75 0.11
N GLY A 121 2.81 1.80 1.45
CA GLY A 121 3.27 2.98 2.20
C GLY A 121 4.74 3.32 1.92
N MET A 122 5.59 2.28 1.81
CA MET A 122 6.99 2.45 1.40
C MET A 122 7.11 2.99 -0.02
N THR A 123 6.17 2.63 -0.92
CA THR A 123 6.09 3.17 -2.28
C THR A 123 5.79 4.67 -2.26
N LEU A 124 4.87 5.13 -1.41
CA LEU A 124 4.58 6.56 -1.25
C LEU A 124 5.80 7.31 -0.72
N MET A 125 6.46 6.78 0.31
CA MET A 125 7.69 7.37 0.84
C MET A 125 8.82 7.39 -0.19
N ALA A 126 9.01 6.31 -0.95
CA ALA A 126 10.03 6.26 -2.01
C ALA A 126 9.80 7.29 -3.12
N ALA A 127 8.54 7.66 -3.36
CA ALA A 127 8.15 8.64 -4.37
C ALA A 127 8.09 10.10 -3.84
N ALA A 128 8.40 10.35 -2.58
CA ALA A 128 8.20 11.64 -1.92
C ALA A 128 8.93 12.81 -2.61
N ASP A 129 10.08 12.55 -3.22
CA ASP A 129 10.86 13.54 -3.98
C ASP A 129 10.35 13.76 -5.41
N ARG A 130 9.40 12.95 -5.90
CA ARG A 130 8.90 13.03 -7.27
C ARG A 130 7.94 14.22 -7.44
N PRO A 131 8.18 15.11 -8.42
CA PRO A 131 7.28 16.23 -8.69
C PRO A 131 5.83 15.78 -8.92
N ALA A 132 5.63 14.72 -9.70
CA ALA A 132 4.31 14.18 -9.99
C ALA A 132 3.55 13.76 -8.73
N LEU A 133 4.20 13.21 -7.70
CA LEU A 133 3.55 12.91 -6.42
C LEU A 133 3.09 14.20 -5.73
N ARG A 134 3.95 15.21 -5.63
CA ARG A 134 3.65 16.51 -4.99
C ARG A 134 2.51 17.25 -5.68
N GLU A 135 2.42 17.14 -7.00
CA GLU A 135 1.37 17.76 -7.79
C GLU A 135 0.03 17.04 -7.71
N ARG A 136 0.06 15.71 -7.66
CA ARG A 136 -1.14 14.87 -7.79
C ARG A 136 -1.66 14.29 -6.47
N ALA A 137 -0.88 14.28 -5.39
CA ALA A 137 -1.36 13.88 -4.07
C ALA A 137 -2.06 15.05 -3.35
N ALA A 138 -3.33 14.87 -3.00
CA ALA A 138 -4.07 15.80 -2.17
C ALA A 138 -3.74 15.58 -0.69
N ALA A 139 -3.72 14.32 -0.27
CA ALA A 139 -3.33 13.83 1.04
C ALA A 139 -2.85 12.39 0.94
N ALA A 140 -2.29 11.84 2.02
CA ALA A 140 -1.84 10.45 2.07
C ALA A 140 -2.30 9.73 3.34
N VAL A 141 -2.43 8.39 3.25
CA VAL A 141 -2.64 7.48 4.38
C VAL A 141 -1.55 6.41 4.35
N LEU A 142 -0.81 6.31 5.42
CA LEU A 142 0.20 5.27 5.62
C LEU A 142 -0.36 4.19 6.56
N CYS A 143 -0.77 3.04 6.00
CA CYS A 143 -1.39 1.96 6.77
C CYS A 143 -0.36 0.87 7.10
N SER A 144 -0.14 0.56 8.37
CA SER A 144 0.67 -0.58 8.84
C SER A 144 2.00 -0.68 8.07
N THR A 145 2.81 0.36 8.11
CA THR A 145 4.06 0.47 7.33
C THR A 145 5.22 0.96 8.18
N GLY A 146 6.42 1.00 7.62
CA GLY A 146 7.61 1.53 8.23
C GLY A 146 8.63 1.97 7.19
N ALA A 147 9.54 2.88 7.54
CA ALA A 147 10.53 3.43 6.63
C ALA A 147 11.87 2.70 6.65
N SER A 148 12.22 2.07 7.77
CA SER A 148 13.51 1.38 7.97
C SER A 148 13.42 0.33 9.07
N ARG A 149 14.51 -0.45 9.28
CA ARG A 149 14.69 -1.39 10.41
C ARG A 149 13.56 -2.41 10.57
N LEU A 150 12.91 -2.81 9.46
CA LEU A 150 11.75 -3.71 9.49
C LEU A 150 12.04 -5.04 10.19
N VAL A 151 13.20 -5.62 9.91
CA VAL A 151 13.64 -6.91 10.47
C VAL A 151 13.96 -6.82 11.96
N ASP A 152 14.58 -5.74 12.37
CA ASP A 152 15.03 -5.54 13.76
C ASP A 152 13.85 -5.39 14.72
N ARG A 153 12.81 -4.69 14.27
CA ARG A 153 11.61 -4.39 15.08
C ARG A 153 10.51 -5.42 14.94
N SER A 154 10.51 -6.25 13.88
CA SER A 154 9.48 -7.27 13.68
C SER A 154 9.39 -8.28 14.84
N LEU A 155 8.17 -8.56 15.27
CA LEU A 155 7.83 -9.47 16.36
C LEU A 155 7.33 -10.84 15.88
N VAL A 156 7.35 -11.10 14.57
CA VAL A 156 6.86 -12.36 13.97
C VAL A 156 7.68 -13.57 14.44
N VAL A 157 8.99 -13.40 14.59
CA VAL A 157 9.88 -14.48 15.04
C VAL A 157 10.15 -14.31 16.54
N PRO A 158 9.62 -15.19 17.42
CA PRO A 158 9.69 -15.03 18.87
C PRO A 158 11.05 -15.47 19.44
N LEU A 159 12.15 -14.96 18.88
CA LEU A 159 13.50 -15.23 19.37
C LEU A 159 13.99 -14.03 20.19
N ARG A 160 14.55 -14.33 21.38
CA ARG A 160 15.11 -13.31 22.29
C ARG A 160 16.40 -12.67 21.74
N SER A 161 17.21 -13.42 21.02
CA SER A 161 18.45 -12.91 20.42
C SER A 161 18.16 -12.08 19.16
N PRO A 162 18.46 -10.77 19.11
CA PRO A 162 18.26 -9.94 17.93
C PRO A 162 19.01 -10.46 16.70
N ARG A 163 20.24 -10.96 16.90
CA ARG A 163 21.04 -11.54 15.79
C ARG A 163 20.41 -12.81 15.21
N ALA A 164 19.90 -13.70 16.08
CA ALA A 164 19.23 -14.92 15.62
C ALA A 164 17.91 -14.58 14.90
N ARG A 165 17.14 -13.63 15.42
CA ARG A 165 15.90 -13.13 14.81
C ARG A 165 16.16 -12.54 13.42
N ALA A 166 17.14 -11.65 13.30
CA ALA A 166 17.53 -11.06 12.01
C ALA A 166 17.98 -12.12 10.99
N ARG A 167 18.72 -13.14 11.43
CA ARG A 167 19.14 -14.26 10.56
C ARG A 167 17.94 -15.05 10.03
N VAL A 168 16.98 -15.36 10.91
CA VAL A 168 15.75 -16.07 10.49
C VAL A 168 14.93 -15.23 9.53
N HIS A 169 14.71 -13.94 9.80
CA HIS A 169 14.01 -13.04 8.88
C HIS A 169 14.70 -12.96 7.51
N ARG A 170 16.03 -12.85 7.49
CA ARG A 170 16.79 -12.81 6.23
C ARG A 170 16.58 -14.08 5.40
N VAL A 171 16.56 -15.24 6.04
CA VAL A 171 16.29 -16.51 5.37
C VAL A 171 14.85 -16.56 4.87
N LEU A 172 13.86 -16.16 5.68
CA LEU A 172 12.45 -16.19 5.31
C LEU A 172 12.14 -15.23 4.16
N LEU A 173 12.59 -13.98 4.26
CA LEU A 173 12.35 -12.94 3.25
C LEU A 173 13.06 -13.25 1.92
N GLY A 174 14.29 -13.79 1.96
CA GLY A 174 15.02 -14.19 0.76
C GLY A 174 14.61 -15.55 0.18
N SER A 175 13.70 -16.29 0.85
CA SER A 175 13.37 -17.68 0.48
C SER A 175 12.56 -17.77 -0.80
N ARG A 176 13.00 -18.65 -1.72
CA ARG A 176 12.23 -19.11 -2.89
C ARG A 176 11.54 -20.46 -2.65
N ALA A 177 11.53 -20.97 -1.43
CA ALA A 177 10.85 -22.21 -1.11
C ALA A 177 9.34 -22.09 -1.42
N PRO A 178 8.70 -23.15 -1.94
CA PRO A 178 7.27 -23.15 -2.11
C PRO A 178 6.57 -23.09 -0.75
N LEU A 179 5.48 -22.33 -0.65
CA LEU A 179 4.68 -22.23 0.58
C LEU A 179 3.77 -23.45 0.78
N GLY A 180 3.69 -24.34 -0.23
CA GLY A 180 2.77 -25.47 -0.21
C GLY A 180 1.31 -25.05 -0.42
N PRO A 181 0.36 -25.96 -0.13
CA PRO A 181 -1.07 -25.65 -0.23
C PRO A 181 -1.56 -24.77 0.92
N VAL A 182 -2.68 -24.08 0.71
CA VAL A 182 -3.37 -23.30 1.76
C VAL A 182 -4.09 -24.29 2.70
N THR A 183 -3.38 -24.72 3.74
CA THR A 183 -3.91 -25.64 4.76
C THR A 183 -4.42 -24.87 5.99
N PRO A 184 -5.19 -25.49 6.90
CA PRO A 184 -5.55 -24.87 8.18
C PRO A 184 -4.32 -24.39 8.99
N LEU A 185 -3.22 -25.15 8.95
CA LEU A 185 -1.97 -24.74 9.60
C LEU A 185 -1.37 -23.51 8.93
N ALA A 186 -1.32 -23.47 7.59
CA ALA A 186 -0.84 -22.29 6.84
C ALA A 186 -1.67 -21.04 7.18
N LYS A 187 -3.01 -21.17 7.27
CA LYS A 187 -3.90 -20.07 7.69
C LYS A 187 -3.61 -19.60 9.12
N ARG A 188 -3.38 -20.52 10.04
CA ARG A 188 -3.00 -20.15 11.44
C ARG A 188 -1.67 -19.40 11.49
N LEU A 189 -0.69 -19.80 10.68
CA LEU A 189 0.61 -19.12 10.59
C LEU A 189 0.46 -17.73 9.96
N VAL A 190 -0.33 -17.60 8.89
CA VAL A 190 -0.64 -16.30 8.27
C VAL A 190 -1.33 -15.40 9.30
N ARG A 191 -2.39 -15.86 9.95
CA ARG A 191 -3.07 -15.08 11.00
C ARG A 191 -2.09 -14.64 12.10
N TYR A 192 -1.29 -15.55 12.63
CA TYR A 192 -0.30 -15.22 13.65
C TYR A 192 0.68 -14.14 13.21
N ALA A 193 1.19 -14.25 11.99
CA ALA A 193 2.21 -13.33 11.49
C ALA A 193 1.66 -11.95 11.08
N THR A 194 0.42 -11.91 10.57
CA THR A 194 -0.07 -10.73 9.85
C THR A 194 -1.38 -10.14 10.38
N MET A 195 -2.10 -10.82 11.26
CA MET A 195 -3.43 -10.36 11.68
C MET A 195 -3.58 -10.39 13.20
N GLY A 196 -4.55 -9.63 13.69
CA GLY A 196 -4.93 -9.62 15.09
C GLY A 196 -5.56 -10.96 15.55
N PRO A 197 -5.65 -11.18 16.86
CA PRO A 197 -6.17 -12.43 17.43
C PRO A 197 -7.66 -12.64 17.11
N GLY A 198 -8.41 -11.56 16.91
CA GLY A 198 -9.85 -11.57 16.60
C GLY A 198 -10.18 -11.56 15.10
N ALA A 199 -9.20 -11.70 14.22
CA ALA A 199 -9.41 -11.60 12.77
C ALA A 199 -10.46 -12.61 12.26
N ASP A 200 -11.36 -12.14 11.40
CA ASP A 200 -12.38 -12.95 10.72
C ASP A 200 -11.73 -14.10 9.94
N PRO A 201 -12.19 -15.37 10.12
CA PRO A 201 -11.68 -16.51 9.37
C PRO A 201 -11.73 -16.36 7.85
N ALA A 202 -12.73 -15.64 7.29
CA ALA A 202 -12.83 -15.38 5.86
C ALA A 202 -11.77 -14.37 5.40
N ALA A 203 -11.46 -13.36 6.22
CA ALA A 203 -10.33 -12.44 5.98
C ALA A 203 -8.99 -13.18 5.98
N VAL A 204 -8.78 -14.09 6.95
CA VAL A 204 -7.59 -14.95 7.01
C VAL A 204 -7.47 -15.83 5.77
N ASP A 205 -8.58 -16.45 5.31
CA ASP A 205 -8.59 -17.27 4.09
C ASP A 205 -8.21 -16.44 2.86
N MET A 206 -8.79 -15.26 2.71
CA MET A 206 -8.48 -14.34 1.61
C MET A 206 -6.99 -13.97 1.62
N CYS A 207 -6.45 -13.49 2.74
CA CYS A 207 -5.04 -13.11 2.87
C CYS A 207 -4.11 -14.30 2.58
N ALA A 208 -4.43 -15.48 3.09
CA ALA A 208 -3.65 -16.69 2.83
C ALA A 208 -3.64 -17.06 1.34
N ARG A 209 -4.78 -16.95 0.64
CA ARG A 209 -4.86 -17.21 -0.81
C ARG A 209 -4.04 -16.23 -1.62
N ILE A 210 -4.15 -14.93 -1.33
CA ILE A 210 -3.40 -13.88 -2.00
C ILE A 210 -1.89 -14.10 -1.81
N LEU A 211 -1.45 -14.33 -0.58
CA LEU A 211 -0.04 -14.60 -0.25
C LEU A 211 0.51 -15.82 -1.01
N HIS A 212 -0.26 -16.93 -1.05
CA HIS A 212 0.16 -18.14 -1.75
C HIS A 212 0.13 -17.99 -3.28
N ALA A 213 -0.65 -17.06 -3.82
CA ALA A 213 -0.68 -16.75 -5.24
C ALA A 213 0.57 -15.99 -5.72
N CYS A 214 1.26 -15.28 -4.82
CA CYS A 214 2.46 -14.53 -5.16
C CYS A 214 3.59 -15.44 -5.67
N PRO A 215 4.18 -15.19 -6.85
CA PRO A 215 5.26 -16.01 -7.37
C PRO A 215 6.48 -15.99 -6.43
N ARG A 216 7.05 -17.17 -6.17
CA ARG A 216 8.18 -17.32 -5.22
C ARG A 216 9.40 -16.46 -5.57
N ALA A 217 9.65 -16.20 -6.86
CA ALA A 217 10.75 -15.35 -7.30
C ALA A 217 10.48 -13.88 -6.96
N VAL A 218 9.24 -13.41 -7.14
CA VAL A 218 8.77 -12.07 -6.80
C VAL A 218 8.82 -11.87 -5.27
N ARG A 219 8.28 -12.83 -4.52
CA ARG A 219 8.33 -12.81 -3.06
C ARG A 219 9.76 -12.64 -2.55
N ALA A 220 10.70 -13.45 -3.04
CA ALA A 220 12.10 -13.36 -2.64
C ALA A 220 12.81 -12.12 -3.16
N GLY A 221 12.44 -11.63 -4.36
CA GLY A 221 12.99 -10.41 -4.94
C GLY A 221 12.68 -9.20 -4.06
N TRP A 222 11.42 -8.97 -3.77
CA TRP A 222 10.97 -7.90 -2.88
C TRP A 222 11.42 -8.11 -1.43
N GLY A 223 11.39 -9.35 -0.93
CA GLY A 223 11.88 -9.66 0.40
C GLY A 223 13.32 -9.19 0.65
N ARG A 224 14.19 -9.24 -0.37
CA ARG A 224 15.56 -8.70 -0.27
C ARG A 224 15.58 -7.18 -0.21
N VAL A 225 14.72 -6.49 -0.97
CA VAL A 225 14.60 -5.02 -0.88
C VAL A 225 14.13 -4.61 0.52
N LEU A 226 13.17 -5.34 1.08
CA LEU A 226 12.65 -5.06 2.42
C LEU A 226 13.67 -5.34 3.54
N LEU A 227 14.65 -6.24 3.33
CA LEU A 227 15.72 -6.49 4.29
C LEU A 227 16.61 -5.27 4.53
N ASP A 228 16.88 -4.54 3.47
CA ASP A 228 17.83 -3.42 3.46
C ASP A 228 17.10 -2.08 3.23
N LEU A 229 15.80 -2.01 3.61
CA LEU A 229 14.98 -0.82 3.40
C LEU A 229 15.45 0.34 4.27
N GLU A 230 15.74 1.47 3.63
CA GLU A 230 16.13 2.73 4.27
C GLU A 230 15.44 3.90 3.55
N LEU A 231 14.34 4.39 4.14
CA LEU A 231 13.53 5.50 3.62
C LEU A 231 13.35 6.63 4.66
N ASP A 232 14.06 6.61 5.78
CA ASP A 232 13.89 7.59 6.85
C ASP A 232 14.08 9.03 6.35
N ALA A 233 15.07 9.27 5.47
CA ALA A 233 15.30 10.57 4.86
C ALA A 233 14.14 11.04 3.94
N ARG A 234 13.29 10.12 3.48
CA ARG A 234 12.18 10.43 2.58
C ARG A 234 10.90 10.86 3.29
N ILE A 235 10.76 10.56 4.59
CA ILE A 235 9.56 10.91 5.37
C ILE A 235 9.37 12.43 5.37
N GLY A 236 10.44 13.20 5.59
CA GLY A 236 10.40 14.66 5.59
C GLY A 236 10.04 15.30 4.23
N GLU A 237 10.05 14.52 3.15
CA GLU A 237 9.70 14.99 1.81
C GLU A 237 8.20 14.74 1.47
N LEU A 238 7.47 14.00 2.30
CA LEU A 238 6.01 13.84 2.22
C LEU A 238 5.33 15.10 2.77
N THR A 239 5.28 16.14 1.96
CA THR A 239 4.76 17.46 2.38
C THR A 239 3.24 17.59 2.35
N MET A 240 2.52 16.62 1.75
CA MET A 240 1.06 16.61 1.80
C MET A 240 0.54 16.19 3.18
N PRO A 241 -0.69 16.60 3.56
CA PRO A 241 -1.35 16.10 4.76
C PRO A 241 -1.35 14.57 4.79
N THR A 242 -0.83 13.98 5.86
CA THR A 242 -0.63 12.52 5.93
C THR A 242 -1.15 11.96 7.25
N ALA A 243 -2.09 11.02 7.19
CA ALA A 243 -2.53 10.23 8.34
C ALA A 243 -1.74 8.90 8.41
N VAL A 244 -1.52 8.43 9.63
CA VAL A 244 -0.86 7.15 9.90
C VAL A 244 -1.84 6.22 10.61
N ILE A 245 -2.01 4.98 10.12
CA ILE A 245 -2.88 3.96 10.71
C ILE A 245 -2.03 2.75 11.08
N VAL A 246 -2.24 2.20 12.29
CA VAL A 246 -1.56 0.98 12.73
C VAL A 246 -2.48 0.12 13.59
N GLY A 247 -2.37 -1.20 13.44
CA GLY A 247 -2.99 -2.14 14.38
C GLY A 247 -2.10 -2.33 15.62
N THR A 248 -2.67 -2.25 16.83
CA THR A 248 -1.87 -2.38 18.06
C THR A 248 -1.28 -3.77 18.26
N ALA A 249 -1.75 -4.79 17.54
CA ALA A 249 -1.22 -6.15 17.52
C ALA A 249 -0.38 -6.45 16.27
N ASP A 250 0.03 -5.45 15.49
CA ASP A 250 0.89 -5.63 14.32
C ASP A 250 2.27 -6.18 14.74
N ARG A 251 2.63 -7.35 14.22
CA ARG A 251 3.92 -8.00 14.47
C ARG A 251 4.95 -7.79 13.38
N LEU A 252 4.53 -7.33 12.19
CA LEU A 252 5.42 -7.06 11.06
C LEU A 252 6.01 -5.66 11.16
N THR A 253 5.15 -4.66 11.29
CA THR A 253 5.49 -3.26 11.52
C THR A 253 4.80 -2.78 12.80
N PRO A 254 5.35 -3.15 13.99
CA PRO A 254 4.76 -2.78 15.28
C PRO A 254 4.51 -1.28 15.42
N PRO A 255 3.65 -0.83 16.35
CA PRO A 255 3.27 0.57 16.56
C PRO A 255 4.43 1.57 16.61
N GLU A 256 5.60 1.14 17.10
CA GLU A 256 6.83 1.96 17.11
C GLU A 256 7.25 2.49 15.73
N HIS A 257 6.86 1.82 14.62
CA HIS A 257 7.07 2.33 13.27
C HIS A 257 6.12 3.48 12.97
N ALA A 258 4.86 3.35 13.37
CA ALA A 258 3.85 4.38 13.17
C ALA A 258 4.15 5.63 14.00
N ASP A 259 4.61 5.46 15.26
CA ASP A 259 5.09 6.56 16.10
C ASP A 259 6.25 7.33 15.44
N ALA A 260 7.23 6.59 14.91
CA ALA A 260 8.37 7.18 14.22
C ALA A 260 7.96 7.94 12.95
N LEU A 261 7.02 7.38 12.17
CA LEU A 261 6.47 8.06 10.99
C LEU A 261 5.71 9.32 11.38
N ALA A 262 4.80 9.24 12.36
CA ALA A 262 4.00 10.38 12.79
C ALA A 262 4.88 11.53 13.32
N ALA A 263 5.95 11.19 14.04
CA ALA A 263 6.91 12.18 14.57
C ALA A 263 7.78 12.85 13.49
N ALA A 264 8.04 12.16 12.37
CA ALA A 264 8.94 12.65 11.31
C ALA A 264 8.20 13.31 10.13
N LEU A 265 6.88 13.10 9.99
CA LEU A 265 6.06 13.70 8.92
C LEU A 265 5.92 15.21 9.14
N PRO A 266 6.19 16.05 8.10
CA PRO A 266 6.02 17.49 8.20
C PRO A 266 4.60 17.95 8.49
N HIS A 267 3.62 17.20 7.98
CA HIS A 267 2.20 17.48 8.13
C HIS A 267 1.43 16.20 8.48
N CYS A 268 1.67 15.67 9.69
CA CYS A 268 0.91 14.54 10.23
C CYS A 268 -0.47 15.03 10.68
N THR A 269 -1.54 14.52 10.05
CA THR A 269 -2.93 14.86 10.41
C THR A 269 -3.47 14.01 11.57
N GLY A 270 -2.83 12.90 11.87
CA GLY A 270 -3.19 12.03 12.98
C GLY A 270 -2.49 10.67 12.93
N LEU A 271 -2.28 10.09 14.11
CA LEU A 271 -1.90 8.70 14.31
C LEU A 271 -3.12 7.96 14.85
N ILE A 272 -3.61 7.00 14.08
CA ILE A 272 -4.80 6.20 14.38
C ILE A 272 -4.36 4.79 14.76
N GLU A 273 -4.43 4.46 16.03
CA GLU A 273 -4.19 3.13 16.54
C GLU A 273 -5.49 2.33 16.58
N LEU A 274 -5.51 1.15 15.94
CA LEU A 274 -6.65 0.26 15.88
C LEU A 274 -6.48 -0.89 16.90
N PRO A 275 -7.23 -0.88 18.01
CA PRO A 275 -7.02 -1.81 19.11
C PRO A 275 -7.22 -3.27 18.69
N GLY A 276 -6.22 -4.12 18.99
CA GLY A 276 -6.28 -5.57 18.74
C GLY A 276 -6.14 -5.99 17.28
N LEU A 277 -6.07 -5.06 16.32
CA LEU A 277 -5.83 -5.40 14.93
C LEU A 277 -4.34 -5.67 14.65
N GLY A 278 -4.08 -6.49 13.64
CA GLY A 278 -2.74 -6.80 13.18
C GLY A 278 -2.26 -5.90 12.06
N HIS A 279 -1.46 -6.49 11.17
CA HIS A 279 -0.86 -5.80 10.03
C HIS A 279 -1.82 -5.53 8.88
N MET A 280 -2.89 -6.33 8.75
CA MET A 280 -3.81 -6.25 7.61
C MET A 280 -4.98 -5.29 7.88
N THR A 281 -4.70 -4.09 8.43
CA THR A 281 -5.73 -3.12 8.87
C THR A 281 -6.81 -2.83 7.81
N PRO A 282 -6.53 -2.69 6.48
CA PRO A 282 -7.56 -2.47 5.47
C PRO A 282 -8.53 -3.66 5.26
N VAL A 283 -8.16 -4.83 5.75
CA VAL A 283 -8.97 -6.07 5.67
C VAL A 283 -9.62 -6.39 7.01
N GLU A 284 -8.93 -6.12 8.11
CA GLU A 284 -9.41 -6.40 9.46
C GLU A 284 -10.47 -5.39 9.92
N ASP A 285 -10.32 -4.12 9.52
CA ASP A 285 -11.29 -3.05 9.76
C ASP A 285 -11.33 -2.09 8.56
N PRO A 286 -11.99 -2.48 7.46
CA PRO A 286 -12.12 -1.63 6.28
C PRO A 286 -12.91 -0.33 6.56
N GLU A 287 -13.83 -0.32 7.54
CA GLU A 287 -14.62 0.85 7.88
C GLU A 287 -13.75 1.94 8.51
N ALA A 288 -12.89 1.59 9.46
CA ALA A 288 -11.96 2.54 10.04
C ALA A 288 -11.02 3.15 8.99
N VAL A 289 -10.45 2.30 8.10
CA VAL A 289 -9.55 2.77 7.05
C VAL A 289 -10.28 3.66 6.04
N THR A 290 -11.49 3.27 5.60
CA THR A 290 -12.28 4.09 4.66
C THR A 290 -12.75 5.39 5.29
N GLY A 291 -13.07 5.40 6.58
CA GLY A 291 -13.41 6.61 7.33
C GLY A 291 -12.29 7.65 7.30
N VAL A 292 -11.05 7.23 7.52
CA VAL A 292 -9.87 8.12 7.42
C VAL A 292 -9.69 8.63 6.00
N ILE A 293 -9.80 7.75 4.98
CA ILE A 293 -9.68 8.14 3.57
C ILE A 293 -10.75 9.18 3.21
N ARG A 294 -12.03 8.96 3.59
CA ARG A 294 -13.13 9.90 3.33
C ARG A 294 -12.89 11.25 3.99
N GLY A 295 -12.49 11.27 5.26
CA GLY A 295 -12.17 12.52 5.96
C GLY A 295 -11.09 13.33 5.23
N LEU A 296 -10.02 12.67 4.74
CA LEU A 296 -8.99 13.34 3.97
C LEU A 296 -9.48 13.81 2.58
N VAL A 297 -10.38 13.06 1.94
CA VAL A 297 -11.01 13.49 0.68
C VAL A 297 -11.89 14.72 0.90
N GLU A 298 -12.70 14.74 1.95
CA GLU A 298 -13.56 15.87 2.30
C GLU A 298 -12.74 17.13 2.57
N GLU A 299 -11.64 16.99 3.31
CA GLU A 299 -10.81 18.13 3.73
C GLU A 299 -9.86 18.63 2.65
N TYR A 300 -9.25 17.72 1.87
CA TYR A 300 -8.17 18.05 0.94
C TYR A 300 -8.44 17.70 -0.53
N GLY A 301 -9.43 16.85 -0.81
CA GLY A 301 -9.66 16.28 -2.16
C GLY A 301 -10.23 17.27 -3.17
N THR A 302 -10.92 18.33 -2.73
CA THR A 302 -11.62 19.30 -3.58
C THR A 302 -10.80 20.57 -3.90
N SER A 303 -9.61 20.73 -3.31
CA SER A 303 -8.74 21.87 -3.55
C SER A 303 -8.09 21.80 -4.94
N SER A 304 -8.78 22.28 -5.96
CA SER A 304 -8.11 22.79 -7.16
C SER A 304 -7.17 23.92 -6.68
N ARG A 305 -5.86 23.76 -6.87
CA ARG A 305 -4.88 24.82 -6.62
C ARG A 305 -5.37 26.06 -7.38
N PRO A 306 -5.51 27.25 -6.75
CA PRO A 306 -5.83 28.45 -7.48
C PRO A 306 -4.79 28.59 -8.59
N THR A 307 -5.22 28.60 -9.84
CA THR A 307 -4.40 29.00 -10.97
C THR A 307 -3.90 30.40 -10.67
N ALA A 308 -2.61 30.55 -10.45
CA ALA A 308 -1.92 31.84 -10.37
C ALA A 308 -1.96 32.48 -11.77
N THR A 309 -3.09 33.10 -12.08
CA THR A 309 -3.27 33.91 -13.29
C THR A 309 -4.34 34.94 -12.98
N ALA A 310 -3.93 36.11 -12.52
CA ALA A 310 -4.53 37.42 -12.78
C ALA A 310 -4.11 38.45 -11.73
N GLU A 311 -2.82 38.75 -11.61
CA GLU A 311 -2.37 40.05 -11.07
C GLU A 311 -1.13 40.53 -11.83
N ALA A 312 -1.32 40.82 -13.10
CA ALA A 312 -0.34 41.55 -13.88
C ALA A 312 -1.05 42.30 -15.03
N LYS A 313 -2.00 43.18 -14.66
CA LYS A 313 -2.50 44.23 -15.56
C LYS A 313 -3.30 45.25 -14.75
N GLU A 314 -2.61 46.12 -14.07
CA GLU A 314 -3.11 47.46 -13.72
C GLU A 314 -2.03 48.24 -12.99
N GLN A 315 -0.97 48.59 -13.71
CA GLN A 315 -0.13 49.74 -13.39
C GLN A 315 0.56 50.17 -14.68
N THR A 316 -0.20 50.88 -15.54
CA THR A 316 0.35 51.81 -16.48
C THR A 316 -0.81 52.72 -16.99
N THR A 317 -1.03 53.77 -16.26
CA THR A 317 -1.46 55.05 -16.82
C THR A 317 -1.04 56.15 -15.86
#